data_3447cdbad0e1569cf87c09750ea0db05
#
_entry.id   3447cdbad0e1569cf87c09750ea0db05
#
_cell.length_a   1.000
_cell.length_b   1.000
_cell.length_c   1.000
_cell.angle_alpha   90.00
_cell.angle_beta   90.00
_cell.angle_gamma   90.00
#
_symmetry.space_group_name_H-M   'P 1'
#
loop_
_entity.id
_entity.type
_entity.pdbx_description
1 polymer ?
#
loop_
_entity_poly.entity_id
_entity_poly.type
_entity_poly.pdbx_seq_one_letter_code
_entity_poly.pdbx_strand_id
1 'polypeptide(L)'
;MSSKRFKYQEFLEKFDNCPPENFKEVEIKAFRWVFEECGQESFLPVLIIDPLRKFGNDKLKCSGYAISMFEDKRNACVKYKKLIGSVPKFQEKVGTCIAEINIDIKDGICSTPEMNNYLHFDLHLYFVSDLSKKVLSIAIILDDDGNSNG
;
A
#
# COMPACT_ATOMS: atom_id res chain seq x y z
N MET A 1 -27.44 11.42 -4.46
CA MET A 1 -26.51 10.94 -3.71
C MET A 1 -25.31 10.49 -4.43
N SER A 2 -24.30 10.97 -4.15
CA SER A 2 -23.15 10.61 -4.86
C SER A 2 -22.59 9.37 -4.25
N SER A 3 -22.30 8.45 -5.05
CA SER A 3 -21.57 7.34 -4.57
C SER A 3 -20.13 7.59 -4.94
N LYS A 4 -19.27 7.28 -4.02
CA LYS A 4 -17.86 7.44 -4.24
C LYS A 4 -17.38 6.26 -5.08
N ARG A 5 -16.79 6.57 -6.20
CA ARG A 5 -16.32 5.57 -7.13
C ARG A 5 -14.89 5.21 -6.81
N PHE A 6 -14.56 3.91 -6.86
CA PHE A 6 -13.19 3.44 -6.67
C PHE A 6 -12.38 3.61 -7.93
N LYS A 7 -11.09 3.84 -7.76
CA LYS A 7 -10.18 4.05 -8.87
C LYS A 7 -10.13 2.84 -9.80
N TYR A 8 -10.22 1.64 -9.23
CA TYR A 8 -10.17 0.40 -10.01
C TYR A 8 -11.50 -0.32 -10.00
N GLN A 9 -12.57 0.44 -10.00
CA GLN A 9 -13.94 -0.06 -9.89
C GLN A 9 -14.24 -1.23 -10.83
N GLU A 10 -13.83 -1.14 -12.09
CA GLU A 10 -14.15 -2.18 -13.07
C GLU A 10 -13.50 -3.53 -12.73
N PHE A 11 -12.37 -3.51 -12.02
CA PHE A 11 -11.74 -4.75 -11.57
C PHE A 11 -12.41 -5.29 -10.32
N LEU A 12 -12.76 -4.38 -9.39
CA LEU A 12 -13.36 -4.78 -8.13
C LEU A 12 -14.73 -5.44 -8.31
N GLU A 13 -15.47 -4.99 -9.31
CA GLU A 13 -16.82 -5.51 -9.59
C GLU A 13 -16.82 -6.98 -9.99
N LYS A 14 -15.68 -7.51 -10.38
CA LYS A 14 -15.58 -8.91 -10.77
C LYS A 14 -15.59 -9.88 -9.60
N PHE A 15 -15.46 -9.36 -8.37
CA PHE A 15 -15.38 -10.19 -7.17
C PHE A 15 -16.52 -9.86 -6.23
N ASP A 16 -17.05 -10.90 -5.59
CA ASP A 16 -18.02 -10.70 -4.52
C ASP A 16 -17.33 -10.07 -3.32
N ASN A 17 -17.98 -9.12 -2.69
CA ASN A 17 -17.49 -8.52 -1.46
C ASN A 17 -16.11 -7.85 -1.64
N CYS A 18 -15.95 -7.11 -2.72
CA CYS A 18 -14.72 -6.38 -3.01
C CYS A 18 -15.04 -4.92 -3.32
N PRO A 19 -14.66 -3.96 -2.49
CA PRO A 19 -13.91 -4.12 -1.24
C PRO A 19 -14.75 -4.79 -0.14
N PRO A 20 -14.12 -5.44 0.83
CA PRO A 20 -14.87 -6.04 1.94
C PRO A 20 -15.64 -4.99 2.74
N GLU A 21 -16.77 -5.42 3.32
CA GLU A 21 -17.67 -4.51 4.03
C GLU A 21 -17.05 -3.88 5.25
N ASN A 22 -16.06 -4.53 5.85
CA ASN A 22 -15.44 -4.00 7.08
C ASN A 22 -14.39 -2.93 6.83
N PHE A 23 -14.10 -2.61 5.58
CA PHE A 23 -13.22 -1.50 5.26
C PHE A 23 -13.92 -0.17 5.55
N LYS A 24 -13.18 0.81 6.08
CA LYS A 24 -13.78 2.07 6.53
C LYS A 24 -12.95 3.26 6.10
N GLU A 25 -13.61 4.41 5.98
CA GLU A 25 -12.93 5.68 5.81
C GLU A 25 -12.30 6.06 7.14
N VAL A 26 -11.01 6.35 7.14
CA VAL A 26 -10.29 6.72 8.35
C VAL A 26 -9.27 7.81 8.04
N GLU A 27 -8.86 8.52 9.10
CA GLU A 27 -7.71 9.41 9.01
C GLU A 27 -6.56 8.71 9.69
N ILE A 28 -5.49 8.48 8.94
CA ILE A 28 -4.38 7.71 9.47
C ILE A 28 -3.10 8.13 8.76
N LYS A 29 -2.02 8.23 9.53
CA LYS A 29 -0.70 8.43 8.96
C LYS A 29 -0.19 7.05 8.58
N ALA A 30 0.24 6.91 7.34
CA ALA A 30 0.63 5.62 6.79
C ALA A 30 2.02 5.69 6.19
N PHE A 31 2.63 4.53 6.06
CA PHE A 31 3.97 4.39 5.50
C PHE A 31 3.92 3.37 4.38
N ARG A 32 4.67 3.66 3.30
CA ARG A 32 4.67 2.79 2.14
C ARG A 32 6.05 2.77 1.51
N TRP A 33 6.46 1.59 1.06
CA TRP A 33 7.69 1.47 0.26
C TRP A 33 7.43 2.11 -1.09
N VAL A 34 8.36 2.97 -1.52
CA VAL A 34 8.19 3.73 -2.76
C VAL A 34 9.51 3.78 -3.52
N PHE A 35 9.39 4.13 -4.80
CA PHE A 35 10.58 4.39 -5.60
C PHE A 35 11.14 5.77 -5.24
N GLU A 36 12.40 5.96 -5.55
CA GLU A 36 13.10 7.19 -5.17
C GLU A 36 12.39 8.44 -5.69
N GLU A 37 11.85 8.39 -6.90
CA GLU A 37 11.11 9.50 -7.48
C GLU A 37 9.79 9.77 -6.77
N CYS A 38 9.22 8.74 -6.19
CA CYS A 38 7.95 8.80 -5.47
C CYS A 38 6.83 9.45 -6.29
N GLY A 39 6.72 9.06 -7.57
CA GLY A 39 5.65 9.51 -8.44
C GLY A 39 4.44 8.60 -8.36
N GLN A 40 3.58 8.72 -9.37
CA GLN A 40 2.34 7.93 -9.38
C GLN A 40 2.58 6.43 -9.44
N GLU A 41 3.66 5.98 -10.08
CA GLU A 41 3.93 4.55 -10.16
C GLU A 41 4.26 3.93 -8.82
N SER A 42 4.61 4.74 -7.81
CA SER A 42 4.82 4.23 -6.46
C SER A 42 3.50 3.90 -5.76
N PHE A 43 2.38 4.28 -6.33
CA PHE A 43 1.06 4.12 -5.70
C PHE A 43 0.12 3.31 -6.57
N LEU A 44 0.65 2.31 -7.26
CA LEU A 44 -0.16 1.39 -8.04
C LEU A 44 -0.32 0.07 -7.31
N PRO A 45 -1.52 -0.52 -7.31
CA PRO A 45 -1.71 -1.85 -6.73
C PRO A 45 -0.93 -2.91 -7.50
N VAL A 46 -0.59 -3.99 -6.82
CA VAL A 46 0.23 -5.03 -7.43
C VAL A 46 -0.41 -5.64 -8.67
N LEU A 47 -1.73 -5.81 -8.70
CA LEU A 47 -2.40 -6.41 -9.85
C LEU A 47 -2.56 -5.43 -11.02
N ILE A 48 -2.39 -4.13 -10.78
CA ILE A 48 -2.31 -3.17 -11.87
C ILE A 48 -0.91 -3.22 -12.50
N ILE A 49 0.12 -3.39 -11.67
CA ILE A 49 1.50 -3.48 -12.16
C ILE A 49 1.73 -4.82 -12.87
N ASP A 50 1.23 -5.90 -12.29
CA ASP A 50 1.46 -7.26 -12.79
C ASP A 50 0.14 -8.01 -12.82
N PRO A 51 -0.67 -7.81 -13.88
CA PRO A 51 -2.01 -8.42 -13.95
C PRO A 51 -1.99 -9.94 -14.00
N LEU A 52 -0.86 -10.53 -14.33
CA LEU A 52 -0.75 -11.98 -14.44
C LEU A 52 -0.31 -12.64 -13.15
N ARG A 53 -0.03 -11.86 -12.13
CA ARG A 53 0.38 -12.42 -10.85
C ARG A 53 -0.75 -13.28 -10.27
N LYS A 54 -0.38 -14.46 -9.79
CA LYS A 54 -1.36 -15.41 -9.28
C LYS A 54 -1.56 -15.25 -7.78
N PHE A 55 -2.82 -15.35 -7.39
CA PHE A 55 -3.21 -15.32 -5.97
C PHE A 55 -4.07 -16.55 -5.71
N GLY A 56 -4.09 -17.01 -4.47
CA GLY A 56 -4.74 -18.26 -4.11
C GLY A 56 -6.26 -18.20 -4.12
N ASN A 57 -6.88 -17.02 -3.98
CA ASN A 57 -8.33 -16.94 -3.95
C ASN A 57 -8.77 -15.51 -4.27
N ASP A 58 -10.10 -15.32 -4.37
CA ASP A 58 -10.68 -14.04 -4.76
C ASP A 58 -10.43 -12.96 -3.71
N LYS A 59 -10.40 -13.32 -2.43
CA LYS A 59 -10.13 -12.34 -1.37
C LYS A 59 -8.73 -11.75 -1.55
N LEU A 60 -7.75 -12.57 -1.86
CA LEU A 60 -6.39 -12.11 -2.10
C LEU A 60 -6.29 -11.30 -3.39
N LYS A 61 -7.07 -11.66 -4.42
CA LYS A 61 -7.09 -10.88 -5.66
C LYS A 61 -7.69 -9.50 -5.40
N CYS A 62 -8.74 -9.43 -4.60
CA CYS A 62 -9.31 -8.15 -4.21
C CYS A 62 -8.26 -7.27 -3.54
N SER A 63 -7.51 -7.83 -2.60
CA SER A 63 -6.42 -7.14 -1.92
C SER A 63 -5.35 -6.69 -2.92
N GLY A 64 -5.15 -7.42 -4.00
CA GLY A 64 -4.18 -7.07 -5.04
C GLY A 64 -4.50 -5.80 -5.80
N TYR A 65 -5.73 -5.30 -5.70
CA TYR A 65 -6.13 -4.02 -6.28
C TYR A 65 -6.14 -2.90 -5.24
N ALA A 66 -5.72 -3.17 -4.02
CA ALA A 66 -5.59 -2.17 -2.97
C ALA A 66 -4.14 -1.69 -2.89
N ILE A 67 -3.96 -0.54 -2.27
CA ILE A 67 -2.63 -0.01 -2.00
C ILE A 67 -2.20 -0.55 -0.64
N SER A 68 -1.06 -1.23 -0.60
CA SER A 68 -0.51 -1.80 0.62
C SER A 68 0.18 -0.71 1.44
N MET A 69 -0.19 -0.61 2.72
CA MET A 69 0.30 0.42 3.62
C MET A 69 0.69 -0.18 4.96
N PHE A 70 1.43 0.58 5.74
CA PHE A 70 1.76 0.21 7.12
C PHE A 70 1.42 1.36 8.04
N GLU A 71 0.92 1.03 9.22
CA GLU A 71 0.61 2.06 10.22
C GLU A 71 1.86 2.55 10.93
N ASP A 72 2.93 1.78 10.94
CA ASP A 72 4.13 2.08 11.70
C ASP A 72 5.37 2.04 10.81
N LYS A 73 6.18 3.08 10.86
CA LYS A 73 7.39 3.19 10.02
C LYS A 73 8.39 2.09 10.33
N ARG A 74 8.65 1.86 11.61
CA ARG A 74 9.63 0.86 12.01
C ARG A 74 9.25 -0.53 11.54
N ASN A 75 7.96 -0.88 11.71
CA ASN A 75 7.47 -2.18 11.27
C ASN A 75 7.61 -2.35 9.76
N ALA A 76 7.32 -1.29 9.01
CA ALA A 76 7.46 -1.33 7.56
C ALA A 76 8.91 -1.59 7.16
N CYS A 77 9.85 -0.95 7.84
CA CYS A 77 11.27 -1.14 7.55
C CYS A 77 11.76 -2.53 7.94
N VAL A 78 11.27 -3.05 9.06
CA VAL A 78 11.64 -4.41 9.50
C VAL A 78 11.17 -5.44 8.47
N LYS A 79 9.94 -5.31 8.02
CA LYS A 79 9.42 -6.24 7.02
C LYS A 79 10.18 -6.12 5.70
N TYR A 80 10.51 -4.90 5.30
CA TYR A 80 11.28 -4.66 4.08
C TYR A 80 12.61 -5.42 4.11
N LYS A 81 13.36 -5.29 5.21
CA LYS A 81 14.65 -5.93 5.34
C LYS A 81 14.53 -7.46 5.32
N LYS A 82 13.45 -7.97 5.90
CA LYS A 82 13.18 -9.40 5.87
C LYS A 82 12.92 -9.89 4.45
N LEU A 83 12.13 -9.15 3.68
CA LEU A 83 11.76 -9.56 2.33
C LEU A 83 12.91 -9.42 1.34
N ILE A 84 13.81 -8.48 1.57
CA ILE A 84 14.99 -8.32 0.72
C ILE A 84 15.82 -9.60 0.68
N GLY A 85 15.85 -10.34 1.79
CA GLY A 85 16.61 -11.57 1.86
C GLY A 85 15.93 -12.78 1.25
N SER A 86 14.64 -12.68 0.91
CA SER A 86 13.87 -13.84 0.45
C SER A 86 13.14 -13.64 -0.87
N VAL A 87 12.92 -12.41 -1.31
CA VAL A 87 12.19 -12.15 -2.55
C VAL A 87 13.15 -11.62 -3.62
N PRO A 88 13.34 -12.35 -4.73
CA PRO A 88 14.22 -11.89 -5.80
C PRO A 88 13.78 -10.55 -6.36
N LYS A 89 14.76 -9.66 -6.57
CA LYS A 89 14.53 -8.35 -7.18
C LYS A 89 13.51 -7.52 -6.40
N PHE A 90 13.46 -7.71 -5.09
CA PHE A 90 12.49 -7.01 -4.26
C PHE A 90 12.58 -5.50 -4.40
N GLN A 91 13.80 -4.95 -4.37
CA GLN A 91 14.01 -3.51 -4.48
C GLN A 91 13.53 -2.95 -5.82
N GLU A 92 13.66 -3.73 -6.89
CA GLU A 92 13.20 -3.31 -8.20
C GLU A 92 11.68 -3.25 -8.26
N LYS A 93 11.02 -4.08 -7.46
CA LYS A 93 9.56 -4.16 -7.46
C LYS A 93 8.89 -3.10 -6.60
N VAL A 94 9.50 -2.74 -5.48
CA VAL A 94 8.86 -1.87 -4.51
C VAL A 94 9.63 -0.59 -4.21
N GLY A 95 10.85 -0.46 -4.76
CA GLY A 95 11.66 0.72 -4.51
C GLY A 95 12.59 0.55 -3.32
N THR A 96 13.30 1.62 -2.98
CA THR A 96 14.32 1.61 -1.92
C THR A 96 14.02 2.61 -0.82
N CYS A 97 12.90 3.30 -0.90
CA CYS A 97 12.55 4.38 0.02
C CYS A 97 11.26 4.08 0.75
N ILE A 98 11.05 4.80 1.83
CA ILE A 98 9.79 4.75 2.56
C ILE A 98 9.21 6.15 2.60
N ALA A 99 7.93 6.27 2.27
CA ALA A 99 7.21 7.53 2.29
C ALA A 99 6.25 7.54 3.47
N GLU A 100 6.13 8.71 4.08
CA GLU A 100 5.11 8.97 5.09
C GLU A 100 3.97 9.71 4.39
N ILE A 101 2.76 9.21 4.53
CA ILE A 101 1.60 9.67 3.76
C ILE A 101 0.45 9.93 4.71
N ASN A 102 -0.25 11.04 4.51
CA ASN A 102 -1.40 11.38 5.32
C ASN A 102 -2.67 10.94 4.59
N ILE A 103 -3.32 9.91 5.11
CA ILE A 103 -4.54 9.36 4.52
C ILE A 103 -5.74 9.98 5.24
N ASP A 104 -6.73 10.43 4.48
CA ASP A 104 -7.96 10.94 5.11
C ASP A 104 -9.18 10.28 4.48
N ILE A 105 -10.36 10.68 4.95
CA ILE A 105 -11.61 10.01 4.57
C ILE A 105 -11.94 10.17 3.09
N LYS A 106 -11.29 11.10 2.40
CA LYS A 106 -11.54 11.32 0.97
C LYS A 106 -10.69 10.43 0.08
N ASP A 107 -9.71 9.74 0.65
CA ASP A 107 -8.78 8.96 -0.16
C ASP A 107 -9.30 7.56 -0.48
N GLY A 108 -10.12 6.99 0.36
CA GLY A 108 -10.64 5.66 0.13
C GLY A 108 -11.06 4.99 1.42
N ILE A 109 -11.10 3.66 1.40
CA ILE A 109 -11.47 2.89 2.58
C ILE A 109 -10.36 1.92 2.92
N CYS A 110 -10.13 1.73 4.22
CA CYS A 110 -8.99 0.96 4.73
C CYS A 110 -9.44 -0.24 5.56
N SER A 111 -8.66 -1.31 5.49
CA SER A 111 -8.79 -2.41 6.43
C SER A 111 -8.15 -1.99 7.76
N THR A 112 -8.44 -2.76 8.81
CA THR A 112 -7.80 -2.56 10.11
C THR A 112 -6.35 -3.04 10.03
N PRO A 113 -5.39 -2.25 10.54
CA PRO A 113 -4.00 -2.71 10.56
C PRO A 113 -3.85 -4.04 11.28
N GLU A 114 -3.06 -4.93 10.70
CA GLU A 114 -2.94 -6.30 11.19
C GLU A 114 -1.80 -6.41 12.21
N MET A 115 -2.15 -6.73 13.44
CA MET A 115 -1.17 -6.87 14.52
C MET A 115 -0.12 -7.93 14.24
N ASN A 116 -0.50 -8.98 13.52
CA ASN A 116 0.40 -10.09 13.23
C ASN A 116 1.08 -9.98 11.88
N ASN A 117 0.97 -8.84 11.21
CA ASN A 117 1.61 -8.61 9.93
C ASN A 117 2.18 -7.19 9.87
N TYR A 118 2.97 -6.82 10.89
CA TYR A 118 3.72 -5.56 10.91
C TYR A 118 2.82 -4.33 10.83
N LEU A 119 1.56 -4.43 11.26
CA LEU A 119 0.56 -3.37 11.18
C LEU A 119 0.29 -2.93 9.73
N HIS A 120 0.35 -3.92 8.83
CA HIS A 120 -0.01 -3.74 7.43
C HIS A 120 -1.51 -3.58 7.28
N PHE A 121 -1.93 -2.71 6.37
CA PHE A 121 -3.33 -2.61 5.99
C PHE A 121 -3.45 -2.28 4.51
N ASP A 122 -4.64 -2.48 3.98
CA ASP A 122 -4.96 -2.21 2.57
C ASP A 122 -5.81 -0.96 2.47
N LEU A 123 -5.56 -0.18 1.43
CA LEU A 123 -6.36 1.01 1.10
C LEU A 123 -6.92 0.84 -0.31
N HIS A 124 -8.25 0.77 -0.42
CA HIS A 124 -8.89 0.83 -1.73
C HIS A 124 -9.17 2.29 -2.07
N LEU A 125 -8.48 2.81 -3.05
CA LEU A 125 -8.53 4.22 -3.41
C LEU A 125 -9.83 4.61 -4.09
N TYR A 126 -10.37 5.76 -3.68
CA TYR A 126 -11.41 6.41 -4.47
C TYR A 126 -10.80 7.01 -5.73
N PHE A 127 -11.65 7.15 -6.75
CA PHE A 127 -11.22 7.59 -8.08
C PHE A 127 -10.46 8.92 -8.04
N VAL A 128 -10.88 9.85 -7.21
CA VAL A 128 -10.31 11.20 -7.19
C VAL A 128 -9.01 11.31 -6.40
N SER A 129 -8.63 10.28 -5.66
CA SER A 129 -7.46 10.36 -4.80
C SER A 129 -6.16 10.27 -5.60
N ASP A 130 -5.18 11.06 -5.20
CA ASP A 130 -3.83 11.01 -5.77
C ASP A 130 -2.84 11.05 -4.60
N LEU A 131 -2.39 9.87 -4.17
CA LEU A 131 -1.53 9.76 -3.01
C LEU A 131 -0.16 10.40 -3.20
N SER A 132 0.30 10.51 -4.44
CA SER A 132 1.58 11.16 -4.69
C SER A 132 1.60 12.61 -4.22
N LYS A 133 0.43 13.22 -4.10
CA LYS A 133 0.30 14.59 -3.61
C LYS A 133 0.15 14.68 -2.10
N LYS A 134 0.12 13.54 -1.42
CA LYS A 134 -0.11 13.49 0.03
C LYS A 134 1.12 13.04 0.80
N VAL A 135 2.24 12.93 0.13
CA VAL A 135 3.51 12.50 0.73
C VAL A 135 4.06 13.62 1.60
N LEU A 136 4.36 13.28 2.85
CA LEU A 136 4.93 14.23 3.82
C LEU A 136 6.44 14.16 3.86
N SER A 137 7.01 12.98 3.69
CA SER A 137 8.46 12.80 3.74
C SER A 137 8.85 11.50 3.06
N ILE A 138 10.11 11.42 2.64
CA ILE A 138 10.67 10.23 2.00
C ILE A 138 12.06 10.00 2.58
N ALA A 139 12.39 8.76 2.91
CA ALA A 139 13.71 8.39 3.41
C ALA A 139 14.19 7.11 2.75
N ILE A 140 15.50 6.96 2.62
CA ILE A 140 16.10 5.75 2.06
C ILE A 140 16.16 4.69 3.16
N ILE A 141 15.56 3.53 2.92
CA ILE A 141 15.44 2.50 3.95
C ILE A 141 16.78 1.90 4.34
N LEU A 142 17.60 1.59 3.37
CA LEU A 142 18.87 0.93 3.64
C LEU A 142 19.87 1.85 4.34
N ASP A 143 19.83 3.14 4.03
CA ASP A 143 20.66 4.09 4.74
C ASP A 143 20.24 4.18 6.21
N ASP A 144 18.95 4.18 6.46
CA ASP A 144 18.45 4.15 7.82
C ASP A 144 18.93 2.93 8.56
N ASP A 145 18.96 1.80 7.88
CA ASP A 145 19.43 0.57 8.48
C ASP A 145 20.90 0.68 8.87
N GLY A 146 21.73 1.20 7.96
CA GLY A 146 23.12 1.38 8.23
C GLY A 146 23.36 2.30 9.42
N ASN A 147 22.55 3.35 9.52
CA ASN A 147 22.67 4.29 10.62
C ASN A 147 22.16 3.75 11.93
N SER A 148 21.11 2.96 11.87
CA SER A 148 20.47 2.48 13.09
C SER A 148 21.29 1.43 13.79
N ASN A 149 22.28 0.91 13.15
CA ASN A 149 23.15 -0.07 13.77
C ASN A 149 24.05 0.55 14.81
N GLY A 150 24.17 1.81 14.70
CA GLY A 150 24.95 2.49 15.68
C GLY A 150 24.38 2.34 17.05
#